data_3ea46cefef1651dc0be23f719b7aa2f3
#
_entry.id   3ea46cefef1651dc0be23f719b7aa2f3
#
_cell.length_a   1.000
_cell.length_b   1.000
_cell.length_c   1.000
_cell.angle_alpha   90.00
_cell.angle_beta   90.00
_cell.angle_gamma   90.00
#
_symmetry.space_group_name_H-M   'P 1'
#
loop_
_entity.id
_entity.type
_entity.pdbx_description
1 polymer ?
#
loop_
_entity_poly.entity_id
_entity_poly.type
_entity_poly.pdbx_seq_one_letter_code
_entity_poly.pdbx_strand_id
1 'polypeptide(L)'
;MDELSYLVLRKAYTERPYTGKYDDFYEKGTYHCAGCDEPLYKSDHKYNSFCGWPSFDREISDKIEYDVDYKLGYPRTEIKCKKCGGHLGHVFNDGPKETTGKRHCVNSVALVFKKA
;
A
#
# COMPACT_ATOMS: atom_id res chain seq x y z
N MET A 1 -1.56 15.28 -9.24
CA MET A 1 -2.16 14.04 -8.66
C MET A 1 -3.64 14.12 -8.89
N ASP A 2 -4.28 13.01 -9.25
CA ASP A 2 -5.71 13.04 -9.50
C ASP A 2 -6.51 13.10 -8.19
N GLU A 3 -7.83 13.31 -8.31
CA GLU A 3 -8.68 13.51 -7.14
C GLU A 3 -8.72 12.31 -6.21
N LEU A 4 -8.81 11.09 -6.75
CA LEU A 4 -8.87 9.89 -5.91
C LEU A 4 -7.55 9.67 -5.16
N SER A 5 -6.41 9.91 -5.82
CA SER A 5 -5.11 9.84 -5.17
C SER A 5 -5.02 10.82 -4.01
N TYR A 6 -5.49 12.04 -4.20
CA TYR A 6 -5.54 13.04 -3.15
C TYR A 6 -6.42 12.60 -1.98
N LEU A 7 -7.62 12.08 -2.28
CA LEU A 7 -8.55 11.63 -1.23
C LEU A 7 -7.95 10.47 -0.41
N VAL A 8 -7.28 9.53 -1.06
CA VAL A 8 -6.64 8.43 -0.33
C VAL A 8 -5.48 8.94 0.50
N LEU A 9 -4.54 9.66 -0.10
CA LEU A 9 -3.32 10.09 0.58
C LEU A 9 -3.58 11.10 1.70
N ARG A 10 -4.51 12.04 1.51
CA ARG A 10 -4.70 13.17 2.43
C ARG A 10 -5.96 13.10 3.27
N LYS A 11 -6.95 12.31 2.85
CA LYS A 11 -8.22 12.16 3.58
C LYS A 11 -8.47 10.72 4.04
N ALA A 12 -7.51 9.84 3.84
CA ALA A 12 -7.56 8.43 4.25
C ALA A 12 -8.76 7.67 3.67
N TYR A 13 -9.14 7.99 2.44
CA TYR A 13 -10.15 7.23 1.71
C TYR A 13 -9.56 5.91 1.25
N THR A 14 -10.45 4.98 0.89
CA THR A 14 -10.05 3.68 0.35
C THR A 14 -10.66 3.53 -1.04
N GLU A 15 -9.83 3.14 -2.02
CA GLU A 15 -10.34 2.83 -3.36
C GLU A 15 -11.20 1.56 -3.32
N ARG A 16 -12.10 1.40 -4.29
CA ARG A 16 -12.93 0.20 -4.37
C ARG A 16 -12.05 -1.01 -4.71
N PRO A 17 -12.33 -2.19 -4.12
CA PRO A 17 -11.54 -3.38 -4.42
C PRO A 17 -11.65 -3.75 -5.90
N TYR A 18 -10.58 -4.30 -6.46
CA TYR A 18 -10.45 -4.74 -7.85
C TYR A 18 -10.52 -3.61 -8.89
N THR A 19 -10.48 -2.35 -8.50
CA THR A 19 -10.51 -1.22 -9.43
C THR A 19 -9.16 -0.59 -9.67
N GLY A 20 -8.16 -0.88 -8.82
CA GLY A 20 -6.86 -0.23 -8.89
C GLY A 20 -6.01 -0.75 -10.02
N LYS A 21 -5.21 0.15 -10.60
CA LYS A 21 -4.32 -0.15 -11.73
C LYS A 21 -3.31 -1.25 -11.39
N TYR A 22 -2.85 -1.31 -10.14
CA TYR A 22 -1.77 -2.22 -9.74
C TYR A 22 -2.26 -3.46 -9.02
N ASP A 23 -3.56 -3.70 -8.92
CA ASP A 23 -4.09 -4.90 -8.27
C ASP A 23 -3.59 -6.16 -8.98
N ASP A 24 -3.83 -6.25 -10.28
CA ASP A 24 -3.36 -7.38 -11.10
C ASP A 24 -2.25 -6.90 -12.04
N PHE A 25 -1.09 -6.60 -11.46
CA PHE A 25 0.03 -5.98 -12.16
C PHE A 25 1.34 -6.52 -11.58
N TYR A 26 2.18 -7.15 -12.40
CA TYR A 26 3.36 -7.87 -11.92
C TYR A 26 4.64 -7.55 -12.69
N GLU A 27 4.76 -6.37 -13.29
CA GLU A 27 6.01 -5.94 -13.92
C GLU A 27 7.10 -5.68 -12.88
N LYS A 28 8.34 -5.86 -13.28
CA LYS A 28 9.49 -5.60 -12.40
C LYS A 28 9.77 -4.12 -12.27
N GLY A 29 9.91 -3.67 -11.04
CA GLY A 29 10.20 -2.28 -10.76
C GLY A 29 9.94 -1.92 -9.30
N THR A 30 9.71 -0.65 -9.05
CA THR A 30 9.52 -0.11 -7.71
C THR A 30 8.25 0.74 -7.65
N TYR A 31 7.51 0.60 -6.57
CA TYR A 31 6.30 1.38 -6.31
C TYR A 31 6.65 2.57 -5.41
N HIS A 32 6.40 3.77 -5.89
CA HIS A 32 6.69 5.03 -5.20
C HIS A 32 5.42 5.65 -4.66
N CYS A 33 5.56 6.48 -3.62
CA CYS A 33 4.43 7.26 -3.10
C CYS A 33 3.95 8.26 -4.15
N ALA A 34 2.66 8.25 -4.46
CA ALA A 34 2.09 9.20 -5.42
C ALA A 34 2.14 10.63 -4.92
N GLY A 35 2.28 10.83 -3.59
CA GLY A 35 2.31 12.17 -3.00
C GLY A 35 3.68 12.81 -2.96
N CYS A 36 4.75 12.02 -2.77
CA CYS A 36 6.09 12.57 -2.58
C CYS A 36 7.19 11.84 -3.35
N ASP A 37 6.82 10.83 -4.14
CA ASP A 37 7.75 10.06 -4.98
C ASP A 37 8.75 9.19 -4.21
N GLU A 38 8.59 9.00 -2.92
CA GLU A 38 9.47 8.14 -2.13
C GLU A 38 9.28 6.68 -2.52
N PRO A 39 10.37 5.89 -2.76
CA PRO A 39 10.23 4.47 -3.02
C PRO A 39 9.73 3.75 -1.77
N LEU A 40 8.66 2.95 -1.92
CA LEU A 40 7.98 2.30 -0.79
C LEU A 40 8.02 0.79 -0.85
N TYR A 41 7.79 0.21 -2.04
CA TYR A 41 7.67 -1.23 -2.22
C TYR A 41 8.36 -1.69 -3.50
N LYS A 42 8.99 -2.87 -3.44
CA LYS A 42 9.59 -3.50 -4.61
C LYS A 42 8.66 -4.56 -5.17
N SER A 43 8.65 -4.70 -6.50
CA SER A 43 7.87 -5.73 -7.18
C SER A 43 8.21 -7.15 -6.70
N ASP A 44 9.45 -7.38 -6.24
CA ASP A 44 9.90 -8.66 -5.73
C ASP A 44 9.09 -9.13 -4.51
N HIS A 45 8.44 -8.20 -3.82
CA HIS A 45 7.67 -8.48 -2.61
C HIS A 45 6.17 -8.36 -2.83
N LYS A 46 5.73 -8.16 -4.07
CA LYS A 46 4.32 -8.13 -4.43
C LYS A 46 3.81 -9.54 -4.69
N TYR A 47 2.62 -9.84 -4.19
CA TYR A 47 1.97 -11.13 -4.43
C TYR A 47 0.46 -10.94 -4.55
N ASN A 48 -0.23 -11.94 -5.11
CA ASN A 48 -1.67 -11.91 -5.22
C ASN A 48 -2.32 -12.51 -3.98
N SER A 49 -2.92 -11.66 -3.14
CA SER A 49 -3.64 -12.09 -1.94
C SER A 49 -5.14 -12.28 -2.20
N PHE A 50 -5.61 -11.96 -3.41
CA PHE A 50 -7.03 -12.00 -3.79
C PHE A 50 -7.92 -11.08 -2.96
N CYS A 51 -7.35 -10.04 -2.35
CA CYS A 51 -8.12 -9.10 -1.52
C CYS A 51 -8.71 -7.92 -2.31
N GLY A 52 -8.28 -7.74 -3.57
CA GLY A 52 -8.80 -6.64 -4.41
C GLY A 52 -7.92 -5.38 -4.40
N TRP A 53 -6.80 -5.41 -3.70
CA TRP A 53 -5.82 -4.33 -3.67
C TRP A 53 -4.41 -4.90 -3.85
N PRO A 54 -3.45 -4.10 -4.38
CA PRO A 54 -2.06 -4.53 -4.43
C PRO A 54 -1.57 -4.96 -3.05
N SER A 55 -0.91 -6.12 -2.98
CA SER A 55 -0.46 -6.69 -1.73
C SER A 55 1.02 -6.97 -1.76
N PHE A 56 1.69 -6.68 -0.65
CA PHE A 56 3.13 -6.88 -0.48
C PHE A 56 3.38 -7.56 0.86
N ASP A 57 4.40 -8.42 0.94
CA ASP A 57 4.74 -9.06 2.20
C ASP A 57 5.68 -8.20 3.06
N ARG A 58 6.28 -7.17 2.47
CA ARG A 58 7.15 -6.22 3.19
C ARG A 58 7.32 -4.93 2.41
N GLU A 59 7.71 -3.89 3.13
CA GLU A 59 8.06 -2.60 2.56
C GLU A 59 9.57 -2.49 2.34
N ILE A 60 10.02 -1.45 1.64
CA ILE A 60 11.42 -1.05 1.66
C ILE A 60 11.70 -0.51 3.08
N SER A 61 12.78 -0.96 3.69
CA SER A 61 13.12 -0.64 5.07
C SER A 61 13.07 0.86 5.35
N ASP A 62 12.42 1.23 6.46
CA ASP A 62 12.34 2.60 6.97
C ASP A 62 11.56 3.59 6.09
N LYS A 63 10.65 3.09 5.26
CA LYS A 63 9.84 3.94 4.36
C LYS A 63 8.39 4.05 4.79
N ILE A 64 7.95 3.23 5.73
CA ILE A 64 6.55 3.15 6.17
C ILE A 64 6.43 3.51 7.64
N GLU A 65 5.41 4.30 7.96
CA GLU A 65 5.01 4.61 9.33
C GLU A 65 3.72 3.85 9.64
N TYR A 66 3.64 3.28 10.84
CA TYR A 66 2.50 2.49 11.28
C TYR A 66 1.69 3.28 12.32
N ASP A 67 0.37 3.21 12.21
CA ASP A 67 -0.53 3.88 13.14
C ASP A 67 -1.74 2.99 13.40
N VAL A 68 -2.55 3.34 14.40
CA VAL A 68 -3.76 2.59 14.74
C VAL A 68 -4.98 3.32 14.20
N ASP A 69 -5.85 2.58 13.52
CA ASP A 69 -7.07 3.09 12.90
C ASP A 69 -8.28 2.41 13.51
N TYR A 70 -9.22 3.20 14.05
CA TYR A 70 -10.44 2.69 14.69
C TYR A 70 -11.71 2.98 13.87
N LYS A 71 -11.59 3.34 12.60
CA LYS A 71 -12.72 3.72 11.75
C LYS A 71 -13.86 2.70 11.72
N LEU A 72 -13.53 1.41 11.77
CA LEU A 72 -14.52 0.34 11.68
C LEU A 72 -15.00 -0.17 13.06
N GLY A 73 -14.65 0.54 14.14
CA GLY A 73 -15.03 0.16 15.49
C GLY A 73 -14.12 -0.87 16.15
N TYR A 74 -13.05 -1.29 15.46
CA TYR A 74 -12.00 -2.15 16.02
C TYR A 74 -10.63 -1.68 15.49
N PRO A 75 -9.54 -2.00 16.21
CA PRO A 75 -8.22 -1.51 15.79
C PRO A 75 -7.71 -2.23 14.55
N ARG A 76 -7.21 -1.46 13.60
CA ARG A 76 -6.47 -1.95 12.43
C ARG A 76 -5.16 -1.19 12.36
N THR A 77 -4.11 -1.82 11.82
CA THR A 77 -2.83 -1.13 11.62
C THR A 77 -2.84 -0.42 10.28
N GLU A 78 -2.85 0.90 10.34
CA GLU A 78 -2.76 1.77 9.17
C GLU A 78 -1.30 1.91 8.75
N ILE A 79 -1.05 1.96 7.43
CA ILE A 79 0.28 2.24 6.89
C ILE A 79 0.27 3.57 6.15
N LYS A 80 1.31 4.36 6.42
CA LYS A 80 1.49 5.70 5.85
C LYS A 80 2.88 5.83 5.27
N CYS A 81 3.03 6.71 4.28
CA CYS A 81 4.35 7.09 3.80
C CYS A 81 5.07 7.84 4.91
N LYS A 82 6.21 7.35 5.34
CA LYS A 82 6.97 7.98 6.43
C LYS A 82 7.41 9.40 6.07
N LYS A 83 7.71 9.63 4.79
CA LYS A 83 8.21 10.93 4.34
C LYS A 83 7.13 12.01 4.31
N CYS A 84 5.94 11.72 3.77
CA CYS A 84 4.91 12.74 3.60
C CYS A 84 3.68 12.54 4.47
N GLY A 85 3.59 11.43 5.21
CA GLY A 85 2.45 11.13 6.06
C GLY A 85 1.20 10.67 5.32
N GLY A 86 1.28 10.47 4.01
CA GLY A 86 0.13 10.08 3.21
C GLY A 86 -0.39 8.69 3.57
N HIS A 87 -1.71 8.55 3.67
CA HIS A 87 -2.35 7.26 3.93
C HIS A 87 -2.17 6.34 2.73
N LEU A 88 -1.67 5.13 2.95
CA LEU A 88 -1.44 4.15 1.89
C LEU A 88 -2.45 3.01 1.94
N GLY A 89 -2.75 2.51 3.12
CA GLY A 89 -3.62 1.37 3.32
C GLY A 89 -3.47 0.80 4.71
N HIS A 90 -3.50 -0.54 4.81
CA HIS A 90 -3.42 -1.23 6.10
C HIS A 90 -2.54 -2.46 5.98
N VAL A 91 -1.98 -2.92 7.10
CA VAL A 91 -1.22 -4.15 7.17
C VAL A 91 -1.93 -5.13 8.08
N PHE A 92 -1.96 -6.41 7.66
CA PHE A 92 -2.61 -7.50 8.39
C PHE A 92 -1.59 -8.62 8.65
N ASN A 93 -1.91 -9.51 9.59
CA ASN A 93 -1.02 -10.60 9.98
C ASN A 93 -1.36 -11.94 9.30
N ASP A 94 -2.06 -11.89 8.17
CA ASP A 94 -2.47 -13.06 7.40
C ASP A 94 -1.74 -13.17 6.07
N GLY A 95 -0.51 -12.71 6.02
CA GLY A 95 0.35 -12.80 4.84
C GLY A 95 1.11 -14.12 4.76
N PRO A 96 2.03 -14.24 3.79
CA PRO A 96 2.79 -15.47 3.56
C PRO A 96 3.67 -15.81 4.76
N LYS A 97 3.41 -16.95 5.39
CA LYS A 97 4.15 -17.40 6.57
C LYS A 97 5.62 -17.74 6.24
N GLU A 98 5.89 -18.09 4.99
CA GLU A 98 7.24 -18.42 4.51
C GLU A 98 8.17 -17.21 4.51
N THR A 99 7.61 -16.00 4.54
CA THR A 99 8.39 -14.76 4.57
C THR A 99 8.11 -13.98 5.86
N THR A 100 7.29 -12.95 5.81
CA THR A 100 7.07 -12.07 6.98
C THR A 100 5.80 -12.37 7.75
N GLY A 101 4.87 -13.11 7.17
CA GLY A 101 3.54 -13.29 7.74
C GLY A 101 2.67 -12.04 7.62
N LYS A 102 3.13 -11.00 6.95
CA LYS A 102 2.44 -9.73 6.81
C LYS A 102 1.79 -9.58 5.44
N ARG A 103 0.63 -8.93 5.41
CA ARG A 103 -0.03 -8.53 4.17
C ARG A 103 -0.24 -7.02 4.21
N HIS A 104 0.63 -6.30 3.50
CA HIS A 104 0.47 -4.86 3.28
C HIS A 104 -0.52 -4.68 2.14
N CYS A 105 -1.68 -4.18 2.45
CA CYS A 105 -2.77 -3.96 1.49
C CYS A 105 -2.81 -2.47 1.17
N VAL A 106 -2.40 -2.10 -0.05
CA VAL A 106 -2.11 -0.71 -0.41
C VAL A 106 -3.06 -0.25 -1.51
N ASN A 107 -3.55 0.99 -1.42
CA ASN A 107 -4.38 1.57 -2.48
C ASN A 107 -3.51 1.86 -3.72
N SER A 108 -3.93 1.36 -4.89
CA SER A 108 -3.19 1.60 -6.15
C SER A 108 -2.99 3.08 -6.42
N VAL A 109 -4.02 3.90 -6.15
CA VAL A 109 -3.96 5.34 -6.45
C VAL A 109 -3.00 6.09 -5.54
N ALA A 110 -2.52 5.45 -4.47
CA ALA A 110 -1.48 6.01 -3.60
C ALA A 110 -0.07 5.71 -4.13
N LEU A 111 0.04 4.94 -5.20
CA LEU A 111 1.31 4.46 -5.74
C LEU A 111 1.53 4.93 -7.17
N VAL A 112 2.81 5.11 -7.51
CA VAL A 112 3.28 5.29 -8.89
C VAL A 112 4.35 4.23 -9.15
N PHE A 113 4.15 3.41 -10.17
CA PHE A 113 5.09 2.37 -10.54
C PHE A 113 6.19 2.94 -11.43
N LYS A 114 7.45 2.61 -11.12
CA LYS A 114 8.60 2.94 -11.95
C LYS A 114 9.29 1.65 -12.38
N LYS A 115 9.32 1.41 -13.67
CA LYS A 115 9.89 0.21 -14.26
C LYS A 115 11.38 0.11 -13.96
N ALA A 116 11.83 -1.09 -13.70
CA ALA A 116 13.25 -1.38 -13.45
C ALA A 116 14.10 -1.16 -14.70
#